data_468f6ef80545fc2a29f44ac869e0dfa2
#
_entry.id   468f6ef80545fc2a29f44ac869e0dfa2
#
_cell.length_a   1.000
_cell.length_b   1.000
_cell.length_c   1.000
_cell.angle_alpha   90.00
_cell.angle_beta   90.00
_cell.angle_gamma   90.00
#
_symmetry.space_group_name_H-M   'P 1'
#
loop_
_entity.id
_entity.type
_entity.pdbx_description
1 polymer ?
#
loop_
_entity_poly.entity_id
_entity_poly.type
_entity_poly.pdbx_seq_one_letter_code
_entity_poly.pdbx_strand_id
1 'polypeptide(L)'
;MEPDFYMKTLHRGDYWSANIQPPNDNIWSITPEKTIEFMRKVNKPWIAFKVLGAGAIHPREGFKYAFENGADFICVGMFDFQVRENVIVAKEILNKTGQHTVLEQQIENRKLIFSCITPLSTYNYY
;
A
#
# COMPACT_ATOMS: atom_id res chain seq x y z
N MET A 1 3.88 0.00 24.94
CA MET A 1 3.86 1.19 24.04
C MET A 1 2.86 0.89 22.93
N GLU A 2 1.89 1.75 22.70
CA GLU A 2 0.89 1.59 21.65
C GLU A 2 1.40 2.29 20.39
N PRO A 3 1.36 1.64 19.20
CA PRO A 3 1.85 2.27 17.98
C PRO A 3 0.89 3.35 17.47
N ASP A 4 1.43 4.34 16.75
CA ASP A 4 0.64 5.39 16.11
C ASP A 4 -0.02 4.91 14.82
N PHE A 5 0.59 3.96 14.12
CA PHE A 5 0.09 3.34 12.88
C PHE A 5 0.61 1.92 12.73
N TYR A 6 0.02 1.17 11.82
CA TYR A 6 0.48 -0.16 11.42
C TYR A 6 0.95 -0.14 9.97
N MET A 7 2.05 -0.83 9.68
CA MET A 7 2.46 -1.15 8.31
C MET A 7 2.38 -2.67 8.12
N LYS A 8 1.58 -3.11 7.16
CA LYS A 8 1.36 -4.53 6.89
C LYS A 8 1.53 -4.84 5.41
N THR A 9 2.19 -5.96 5.12
CA THR A 9 2.24 -6.51 3.76
C THR A 9 0.84 -6.90 3.33
N LEU A 10 0.40 -6.37 2.20
CA LEU A 10 -0.89 -6.71 1.60
C LEU A 10 -0.78 -6.70 0.09
N HIS A 11 -1.09 -7.83 -0.55
CA HIS A 11 -1.28 -7.96 -1.98
C HIS A 11 -2.23 -9.10 -2.28
N ARG A 12 -2.83 -9.10 -3.47
CA ARG A 12 -3.63 -10.22 -3.97
C ARG A 12 -2.77 -11.46 -4.09
N GLY A 13 -3.37 -12.64 -3.91
CA GLY A 13 -2.71 -13.93 -4.06
C GLY A 13 -2.93 -14.63 -5.41
N ASP A 14 -3.61 -13.97 -6.36
CA ASP A 14 -4.07 -14.57 -7.63
C ASP A 14 -3.26 -14.15 -8.88
N TYR A 15 -2.02 -13.67 -8.70
CA TYR A 15 -1.13 -13.35 -9.81
C TYR A 15 -0.22 -14.55 -10.15
N TRP A 16 0.30 -14.58 -11.38
CA TRP A 16 0.99 -15.73 -11.97
C TRP A 16 2.18 -16.27 -11.15
N SER A 17 2.85 -15.42 -10.36
CA SER A 17 3.99 -15.80 -9.52
C SER A 17 3.67 -15.94 -8.03
N ALA A 18 2.40 -15.84 -7.64
CA ALA A 18 1.98 -15.85 -6.23
C ALA A 18 2.38 -17.13 -5.47
N ASN A 19 2.43 -18.26 -6.16
CA ASN A 19 2.73 -19.58 -5.59
C ASN A 19 4.21 -19.98 -5.77
N ILE A 20 5.01 -19.15 -6.42
CA ILE A 20 6.44 -19.37 -6.53
C ILE A 20 7.05 -18.92 -5.21
N GLN A 21 7.31 -19.84 -4.32
CA GLN A 21 8.01 -19.58 -3.08
C GLN A 21 9.48 -19.31 -3.41
N PRO A 22 9.99 -18.08 -3.28
CA PRO A 22 11.41 -17.89 -3.20
C PRO A 22 11.88 -18.48 -1.87
N PRO A 23 12.96 -19.24 -1.83
CA PRO A 23 13.44 -19.87 -0.60
C PRO A 23 13.94 -18.88 0.45
N ASN A 24 14.01 -17.56 0.17
CA ASN A 24 14.70 -16.60 1.04
C ASN A 24 14.03 -15.22 1.08
N ASP A 25 13.95 -14.66 2.26
CA ASP A 25 13.96 -13.27 2.69
C ASP A 25 12.77 -12.34 2.43
N ASN A 26 11.83 -12.66 1.56
CA ASN A 26 10.62 -11.83 1.41
C ASN A 26 9.40 -12.56 1.95
N ILE A 27 8.90 -12.09 3.08
CA ILE A 27 7.60 -12.54 3.58
C ILE A 27 6.52 -11.92 2.68
N TRP A 28 5.96 -12.74 1.82
CA TRP A 28 4.80 -12.39 1.00
C TRP A 28 3.52 -12.48 1.82
N SER A 29 2.46 -11.82 1.37
CA SER A 29 1.14 -11.94 1.99
C SER A 29 0.52 -13.30 1.60
N ILE A 30 0.80 -14.33 2.40
CA ILE A 30 0.31 -15.69 2.16
C ILE A 30 -1.21 -15.78 2.43
N THR A 31 -1.69 -15.01 3.39
CA THR A 31 -3.11 -14.98 3.80
C THR A 31 -3.56 -13.53 3.92
N PRO A 32 -3.77 -12.82 2.80
CA PRO A 32 -4.17 -11.42 2.82
C PRO A 32 -5.49 -11.20 3.57
N GLU A 33 -6.42 -12.17 3.53
CA GLU A 33 -7.71 -12.12 4.21
C GLU A 33 -7.54 -12.00 5.72
N LYS A 34 -6.60 -12.73 6.31
CA LYS A 34 -6.31 -12.64 7.76
C LYS A 34 -5.72 -11.28 8.13
N THR A 35 -4.89 -10.71 7.27
CA THR A 35 -4.36 -9.36 7.46
C THR A 35 -5.49 -8.33 7.44
N ILE A 36 -6.38 -8.42 6.48
CA ILE A 36 -7.55 -7.55 6.35
C ILE A 36 -8.47 -7.69 7.56
N GLU A 37 -8.79 -8.92 7.97
CA GLU A 37 -9.63 -9.18 9.15
C GLU A 37 -9.01 -8.61 10.43
N PHE A 38 -7.70 -8.76 10.61
CA PHE A 38 -6.99 -8.20 11.75
C PHE A 38 -7.07 -6.67 11.72
N MET A 39 -6.77 -6.03 10.58
CA MET A 39 -6.75 -4.58 10.48
C MET A 39 -8.12 -3.93 10.64
N ARG A 40 -9.20 -4.62 10.27
CA ARG A 40 -10.58 -4.15 10.53
C ARG A 40 -10.91 -3.99 12.01
N LYS A 41 -10.20 -4.71 12.88
CA LYS A 41 -10.37 -4.64 14.35
C LYS A 41 -9.46 -3.60 15.00
N VAL A 42 -8.55 -3.02 14.23
CA VAL A 42 -7.55 -2.07 14.73
C VAL A 42 -8.03 -0.65 14.45
N ASN A 43 -8.16 0.17 15.48
CA ASN A 43 -8.53 1.58 15.34
C ASN A 43 -7.28 2.48 15.26
N LYS A 44 -6.42 2.20 14.27
CA LYS A 44 -5.20 2.95 13.98
C LYS A 44 -4.99 3.02 12.47
N PRO A 45 -4.32 4.06 11.96
CA PRO A 45 -4.00 4.16 10.54
C PRO A 45 -3.22 2.95 10.04
N TRP A 46 -3.54 2.50 8.85
CA TRP A 46 -2.92 1.36 8.19
C TRP A 46 -2.25 1.74 6.88
N ILE A 47 -0.96 1.43 6.79
CA ILE A 47 -0.16 1.55 5.58
C ILE A 47 -0.04 0.15 4.96
N ALA A 48 -0.65 -0.07 3.79
CA ALA A 48 -0.45 -1.31 3.03
C ALA A 48 0.89 -1.26 2.30
N PHE A 49 1.68 -2.33 2.46
CA PHE A 49 3.02 -2.46 1.91
C PHE A 49 3.10 -3.63 0.92
N LYS A 50 3.99 -3.57 -0.06
CA LYS A 50 4.19 -4.59 -1.11
C LYS A 50 2.96 -4.83 -2.00
N VAL A 51 2.08 -3.86 -2.14
CA VAL A 51 0.78 -3.99 -2.82
C VAL A 51 0.87 -4.40 -4.30
N LEU A 52 2.02 -4.22 -4.93
CA LEU A 52 2.26 -4.60 -6.33
C LEU A 52 2.92 -5.97 -6.51
N GLY A 53 3.14 -6.74 -5.43
CA GLY A 53 3.75 -8.06 -5.53
C GLY A 53 5.06 -8.09 -6.31
N ALA A 54 6.00 -7.14 -6.00
CA ALA A 54 7.25 -6.94 -6.73
C ALA A 54 7.06 -6.65 -8.25
N GLY A 55 5.97 -5.98 -8.62
CA GLY A 55 5.67 -5.61 -10.00
C GLY A 55 4.84 -6.64 -10.77
N ALA A 56 4.47 -7.75 -10.14
CA ALA A 56 3.60 -8.76 -10.76
C ALA A 56 2.13 -8.31 -10.86
N ILE A 57 1.73 -7.33 -10.05
CA ILE A 57 0.37 -6.79 -10.00
C ILE A 57 0.38 -5.38 -10.60
N HIS A 58 -0.52 -5.14 -11.55
CA HIS A 58 -0.66 -3.82 -12.16
C HIS A 58 -1.06 -2.76 -11.10
N PRO A 59 -0.48 -1.54 -11.11
CA PRO A 59 -0.75 -0.51 -10.11
C PRO A 59 -2.23 -0.23 -9.87
N ARG A 60 -3.03 -0.14 -10.93
CA ARG A 60 -4.49 0.09 -10.81
C ARG A 60 -5.20 -0.99 -10.01
N GLU A 61 -4.81 -2.24 -10.18
CA GLU A 61 -5.40 -3.37 -9.45
C GLU A 61 -4.88 -3.46 -8.01
N GLY A 62 -3.57 -3.32 -7.82
CA GLY A 62 -2.95 -3.39 -6.51
C GLY A 62 -3.41 -2.26 -5.58
N PHE A 63 -3.48 -1.02 -6.08
CA PHE A 63 -3.94 0.12 -5.29
C PHE A 63 -5.43 0.02 -4.97
N LYS A 64 -6.24 -0.37 -5.97
CA LYS A 64 -7.66 -0.60 -5.77
C LYS A 64 -7.90 -1.65 -4.69
N TYR A 65 -7.22 -2.79 -4.79
CA TYR A 65 -7.33 -3.86 -3.79
C TYR A 65 -6.96 -3.39 -2.38
N ALA A 66 -5.86 -2.65 -2.23
CA ALA A 66 -5.44 -2.14 -0.92
C ALA A 66 -6.48 -1.20 -0.30
N PHE A 67 -6.93 -0.20 -1.06
CA PHE A 67 -7.89 0.78 -0.56
C PHE A 67 -9.27 0.18 -0.31
N GLU A 68 -9.81 -0.66 -1.19
CA GLU A 68 -11.11 -1.32 -0.99
C GLU A 68 -11.12 -2.26 0.22
N ASN A 69 -9.95 -2.75 0.65
CA ASN A 69 -9.83 -3.57 1.85
C ASN A 69 -9.46 -2.78 3.11
N GLY A 70 -9.51 -1.46 3.05
CA GLY A 70 -9.46 -0.59 4.21
C GLY A 70 -8.08 -0.02 4.55
N ALA A 71 -7.08 -0.13 3.65
CA ALA A 71 -5.83 0.57 3.84
C ALA A 71 -6.04 2.09 3.75
N ASP A 72 -5.52 2.83 4.72
CA ASP A 72 -5.55 4.31 4.70
C ASP A 72 -4.49 4.87 3.77
N PHE A 73 -3.35 4.18 3.69
CA PHE A 73 -2.20 4.56 2.88
C PHE A 73 -1.62 3.35 2.17
N ILE A 74 -0.86 3.62 1.10
CA ILE A 74 -0.03 2.62 0.43
C ILE A 74 1.43 3.07 0.44
N CYS A 75 2.35 2.13 0.65
CA CYS A 75 3.79 2.35 0.48
C CYS A 75 4.29 1.46 -0.66
N VAL A 76 4.80 2.08 -1.72
CA VAL A 76 5.08 1.40 -2.99
C VAL A 76 6.47 1.74 -3.48
N GLY A 77 7.28 0.70 -3.71
CA GLY A 77 8.53 0.85 -4.45
C GLY A 77 8.27 0.94 -5.96
N MET A 78 8.91 1.90 -6.64
CA MET A 78 8.78 2.10 -8.08
C MET A 78 9.98 2.84 -8.64
N PHE A 79 10.12 2.82 -9.96
CA PHE A 79 11.11 3.67 -10.64
C PHE A 79 10.61 5.12 -10.67
N ASP A 80 11.52 6.07 -10.72
CA ASP A 80 11.24 7.51 -10.73
C ASP A 80 10.29 7.93 -11.86
N PHE A 81 10.45 7.37 -13.06
CA PHE A 81 9.56 7.66 -14.20
C PHE A 81 8.12 7.16 -14.00
N GLN A 82 7.88 6.22 -13.10
CA GLN A 82 6.54 5.69 -12.79
C GLN A 82 5.79 6.51 -11.75
N VAL A 83 6.48 7.34 -10.98
CA VAL A 83 5.92 8.06 -9.84
C VAL A 83 4.70 8.90 -10.22
N ARG A 84 4.83 9.71 -11.28
CA ARG A 84 3.76 10.60 -11.72
C ARG A 84 2.49 9.84 -12.09
N GLU A 85 2.62 8.79 -12.89
CA GLU A 85 1.49 7.97 -13.32
C GLU A 85 0.83 7.26 -12.16
N ASN A 86 1.63 6.64 -11.30
CA ASN A 86 1.12 5.89 -10.15
C ASN A 86 0.40 6.79 -9.13
N VAL A 87 0.87 8.03 -8.94
CA VAL A 87 0.18 9.01 -8.08
C VAL A 87 -1.19 9.39 -8.68
N ILE A 88 -1.27 9.58 -10.01
CA ILE A 88 -2.55 9.85 -10.68
C ILE A 88 -3.50 8.68 -10.48
N VAL A 89 -3.04 7.46 -10.72
CA VAL A 89 -3.84 6.24 -10.54
C VAL A 89 -4.34 6.09 -9.11
N ALA A 90 -3.48 6.32 -8.12
CA ALA A 90 -3.88 6.24 -6.71
C ALA A 90 -4.97 7.28 -6.36
N LYS A 91 -4.80 8.52 -6.80
CA LYS A 91 -5.80 9.59 -6.60
C LYS A 91 -7.14 9.29 -7.25
N GLU A 92 -7.12 8.77 -8.50
CA GLU A 92 -8.35 8.37 -9.18
C GLU A 92 -9.12 7.29 -8.42
N ILE A 93 -8.40 6.33 -7.85
CA ILE A 93 -9.01 5.24 -7.08
C ILE A 93 -9.61 5.78 -5.79
N LEU A 94 -8.86 6.57 -5.03
CA LEU A 94 -9.34 7.19 -3.80
C LEU A 94 -10.61 8.02 -4.03
N ASN A 95 -10.64 8.82 -5.09
CA ASN A 95 -11.81 9.63 -5.44
C ASN A 95 -13.04 8.77 -5.80
N LYS A 96 -12.84 7.58 -6.38
CA LYS A 96 -13.92 6.68 -6.78
C LYS A 96 -14.44 5.81 -5.64
N THR A 97 -13.58 5.40 -4.74
CA THR A 97 -13.97 4.52 -3.62
C THR A 97 -14.77 5.25 -2.56
N GLY A 98 -14.83 6.59 -2.60
CA GLY A 98 -15.53 7.38 -1.59
C GLY A 98 -15.03 7.14 -0.18
N GLN A 99 -13.92 6.44 -0.03
CA GLN A 99 -13.25 6.23 1.24
C GLN A 99 -12.54 7.51 1.64
N HIS A 100 -13.35 8.46 2.03
CA HIS A 100 -12.95 9.45 2.99
C HIS A 100 -12.80 8.70 4.31
N THR A 101 -11.63 8.15 4.51
CA THR A 101 -11.26 7.41 5.70
C THR A 101 -11.43 8.29 6.94
N VAL A 102 -11.50 7.66 8.11
CA VAL A 102 -11.48 8.29 9.45
C VAL A 102 -10.46 9.43 9.56
N LEU A 103 -9.48 9.48 8.68
CA LEU A 103 -8.50 10.56 8.56
C LEU A 103 -9.04 11.89 8.07
N GLU A 104 -10.09 11.98 7.27
CA GLU A 104 -10.60 13.29 6.85
C GLU A 104 -11.20 14.07 8.00
N GLN A 105 -11.84 13.41 8.94
CA GLN A 105 -12.28 14.07 10.18
C GLN A 105 -11.12 14.52 11.06
N GLN A 106 -9.94 13.89 10.93
CA GLN A 106 -8.73 14.30 11.65
C GLN A 106 -7.82 15.24 10.84
N ILE A 107 -7.86 15.18 9.50
CA ILE A 107 -7.06 16.03 8.59
C ILE A 107 -7.68 17.41 8.38
N GLU A 108 -8.96 17.60 8.53
CA GLU A 108 -9.54 18.96 8.60
C GLU A 108 -8.88 19.81 9.69
N ASN A 109 -8.30 19.17 10.69
CA ASN A 109 -7.53 19.83 11.74
C ASN A 109 -5.99 19.79 11.58
N ARG A 110 -5.44 19.03 10.61
CA ARG A 110 -3.98 18.97 10.38
C ARG A 110 -3.69 18.72 8.89
N LYS A 111 -3.35 19.79 8.17
CA LYS A 111 -2.80 19.73 6.80
C LYS A 111 -1.43 19.01 6.80
N LEU A 112 -1.39 17.71 6.67
CA LEU A 112 -0.18 16.95 6.41
C LEU A 112 -0.47 15.85 5.41
N ILE A 113 -0.20 16.16 4.15
CA ILE A 113 -0.11 15.16 3.08
C ILE A 113 1.31 14.60 3.17
N PHE A 114 1.48 13.41 3.71
CA PHE A 114 2.70 12.62 3.53
C PHE A 114 2.51 11.68 2.34
N SER A 115 3.00 12.09 1.18
CA SER A 115 3.33 11.13 0.14
C SER A 115 4.74 10.61 0.43
N CYS A 116 4.86 9.44 1.04
CA CYS A 116 6.15 8.78 1.17
C CYS A 116 6.50 8.11 -0.17
N ILE A 117 6.86 8.93 -1.14
CA ILE A 117 7.49 8.50 -2.37
C ILE A 117 8.98 8.75 -2.15
N THR A 118 9.71 7.73 -1.76
CA THR A 118 11.17 7.78 -1.78
C THR A 118 11.61 7.43 -3.21
N PRO A 119 12.17 8.39 -3.97
CA PRO A 119 12.81 8.04 -5.23
C PRO A 119 14.04 7.18 -4.93
N LEU A 120 14.17 6.04 -5.60
CA LEU A 120 15.36 5.18 -5.57
C LEU A 120 16.58 5.82 -6.26
N SER A 121 16.77 7.14 -6.13
CA SER A 121 17.77 7.88 -6.90
C SER A 121 19.07 8.19 -6.15
N THR A 122 19.48 7.39 -5.16
CA THR A 122 20.78 7.61 -4.49
C THR A 122 21.56 6.33 -4.17
N TYR A 123 21.55 5.35 -5.06
CA TYR A 123 22.64 4.38 -5.05
C TYR A 123 23.58 4.66 -6.21
N ASN A 124 24.56 5.55 -5.99
CA ASN A 124 25.78 5.59 -6.80
C ASN A 124 26.54 4.29 -6.55
N TYR A 125 26.57 3.44 -7.57
CA TYR A 125 27.57 2.38 -7.63
C TYR A 125 28.93 3.02 -7.97
N TYR A 126 29.84 3.01 -7.02
CA TYR A 126 31.28 2.98 -7.28
C TYR A 126 31.78 1.57 -7.01
#